data_6b4c71d26c66be716eaf14a20c415b44
#
_entry.id   6b4c71d26c66be716eaf14a20c415b44
#
_cell.length_a   1.000
_cell.length_b   1.000
_cell.length_c   1.000
_cell.angle_alpha   90.00
_cell.angle_beta   90.00
_cell.angle_gamma   90.00
#
_symmetry.space_group_name_H-M   'P 1'
#
loop_
_entity.id
_entity.type
_entity.pdbx_description
1 polymer ?
#
loop_
_entity_poly.entity_id
_entity_poly.type
_entity_poly.pdbx_seq_one_letter_code
_entity_poly.pdbx_strand_id
1 'polypeptide(L)'
;MNPAVGVNISQGVLEVFRQTFHNPSLIIQVHMVTGDLPGWDSFKNVEILLACETAFGIQFRSKEIDLIRSVGDLMMMCQTKWDALAIDR
;
A
#
# COMPACT_ATOMS: atom_id res chain seq x y z
N MET A 1 -7.79 -2.89 -22.95
CA MET A 1 -8.30 -3.39 -21.68
C MET A 1 -8.01 -2.39 -20.57
N ASN A 2 -9.00 -2.08 -19.77
CA ASN A 2 -8.82 -1.17 -18.66
C ASN A 2 -7.98 -1.87 -17.57
N PRO A 3 -6.80 -1.32 -17.21
CA PRO A 3 -5.98 -1.95 -16.17
C PRO A 3 -6.65 -2.01 -14.81
N ALA A 4 -7.70 -1.22 -14.58
CA ALA A 4 -8.45 -1.29 -13.34
C ALA A 4 -9.27 -2.57 -13.22
N VAL A 5 -9.60 -3.20 -14.35
CA VAL A 5 -10.36 -4.46 -14.34
C VAL A 5 -9.43 -5.58 -13.87
N GLY A 6 -9.83 -6.28 -12.81
CA GLY A 6 -9.04 -7.36 -12.25
C GLY A 6 -7.94 -6.93 -11.31
N VAL A 7 -7.73 -5.62 -11.12
CA VAL A 7 -6.75 -5.15 -10.15
C VAL A 7 -7.31 -5.35 -8.74
N ASN A 8 -6.55 -6.07 -7.92
CA ASN A 8 -6.88 -6.26 -6.52
C ASN A 8 -5.88 -5.46 -5.69
N ILE A 9 -6.34 -4.34 -5.13
CA ILE A 9 -5.48 -3.44 -4.38
C ILE A 9 -4.91 -4.11 -3.13
N SER A 10 -5.73 -4.87 -2.42
CA SER A 10 -5.25 -5.57 -1.21
C SER A 10 -4.14 -6.56 -1.56
N GLN A 11 -4.29 -7.30 -2.65
CA GLN A 11 -3.26 -8.23 -3.12
C GLN A 11 -2.01 -7.46 -3.55
N GLY A 12 -2.18 -6.33 -4.21
CA GLY A 12 -1.06 -5.48 -4.62
C GLY A 12 -0.28 -4.95 -3.43
N VAL A 13 -0.96 -4.54 -2.37
CA VAL A 13 -0.31 -4.09 -1.13
C VAL A 13 0.46 -5.24 -0.50
N LEU A 14 -0.11 -6.44 -0.47
CA LEU A 14 0.59 -7.63 0.03
C LEU A 14 1.88 -7.85 -0.76
N GLU A 15 1.82 -7.75 -2.08
CA GLU A 15 3.00 -7.92 -2.93
C GLU A 15 4.06 -6.85 -2.67
N VAL A 16 3.63 -5.61 -2.43
CA VAL A 16 4.55 -4.53 -2.04
C VAL A 16 5.30 -4.90 -0.75
N PHE A 17 4.57 -5.39 0.26
CA PHE A 17 5.20 -5.82 1.51
C PHE A 17 6.18 -6.96 1.27
N ARG A 18 5.78 -7.95 0.49
CA ARG A 18 6.64 -9.11 0.20
C ARG A 18 7.93 -8.70 -0.49
N GLN A 19 7.84 -7.78 -1.46
CA GLN A 19 9.02 -7.28 -2.16
C GLN A 19 9.89 -6.41 -1.26
N THR A 20 9.28 -5.53 -0.48
CA THR A 20 10.02 -4.61 0.38
C THR A 20 10.76 -5.35 1.49
N PHE A 21 10.16 -6.42 2.02
CA PHE A 21 10.79 -7.25 3.06
C PHE A 21 11.59 -8.43 2.50
N HIS A 22 11.65 -8.56 1.18
CA HIS A 22 12.33 -9.67 0.50
C HIS A 22 11.87 -11.02 1.03
N ASN A 23 10.57 -11.15 1.27
CA ASN A 23 9.97 -12.36 1.82
C ASN A 23 8.70 -12.73 1.02
N PRO A 24 8.81 -13.65 0.04
CA PRO A 24 7.66 -14.00 -0.79
C PRO A 24 6.57 -14.77 -0.04
N SER A 25 6.85 -15.22 1.16
CA SER A 25 5.88 -15.96 1.99
C SER A 25 5.26 -15.09 3.08
N LEU A 26 5.59 -13.80 3.10
CA LEU A 26 5.09 -12.90 4.15
C LEU A 26 3.57 -12.85 4.15
N ILE A 27 2.99 -12.92 5.35
CA ILE A 27 1.55 -12.75 5.56
C ILE A 27 1.35 -11.45 6.33
N ILE A 28 0.43 -10.62 5.86
CA ILE A 28 0.05 -9.39 6.55
C ILE A 28 -1.43 -9.43 6.89
N GLN A 29 -1.80 -8.70 7.93
CA GLN A 29 -3.19 -8.57 8.36
C GLN A 29 -3.55 -7.10 8.48
N VAL A 30 -4.83 -6.79 8.27
CA VAL A 30 -5.28 -5.39 8.19
C VAL A 30 -5.01 -4.57 9.44
N HIS A 31 -4.94 -5.21 10.61
CA HIS A 31 -4.71 -4.51 11.87
C HIS A 31 -3.25 -4.23 12.17
N MET A 32 -2.32 -4.79 11.40
CA MET A 32 -0.89 -4.63 11.65
C MET A 32 -0.46 -3.17 11.47
N VAL A 33 0.44 -2.74 12.33
CA VAL A 33 1.02 -1.39 12.33
C VAL A 33 2.54 -1.48 12.29
N THR A 34 3.18 -0.33 12.04
CA THR A 34 4.65 -0.24 12.07
C THR A 34 5.17 -0.82 13.38
N GLY A 35 6.12 -1.74 13.27
CA GLY A 35 6.68 -2.43 14.43
C GLY A 35 6.14 -3.84 14.63
N ASP A 36 5.02 -4.20 14.00
CA ASP A 36 4.44 -5.55 14.14
C ASP A 36 5.21 -6.61 13.36
N LEU A 37 5.99 -6.19 12.38
CA LEU A 37 6.88 -7.09 11.63
C LEU A 37 8.32 -6.73 11.92
N PRO A 38 9.22 -7.73 12.07
CA PRO A 38 10.65 -7.45 12.22
C PRO A 38 11.17 -6.62 11.05
N GLY A 39 11.85 -5.52 11.37
CA GLY A 39 12.39 -4.62 10.35
C GLY A 39 11.42 -3.59 9.82
N TRP A 40 10.17 -3.60 10.27
CA TRP A 40 9.19 -2.59 9.85
C TRP A 40 9.25 -1.40 10.81
N ASP A 41 10.13 -0.47 10.49
CA ASP A 41 10.30 0.79 11.20
C ASP A 41 9.80 1.94 10.32
N SER A 42 10.01 3.17 10.76
CA SER A 42 9.56 4.34 10.00
C SER A 42 10.29 4.49 8.67
N PHE A 43 11.55 4.06 8.60
CA PHE A 43 12.30 4.07 7.34
C PHE A 43 11.70 3.09 6.34
N LYS A 44 11.45 1.86 6.79
CA LYS A 44 10.83 0.83 5.94
C LYS A 44 9.43 1.26 5.51
N ASN A 45 8.72 1.96 6.38
CA ASN A 45 7.39 2.46 6.07
C ASN A 45 7.41 3.43 4.88
N VAL A 46 8.41 4.30 4.81
CA VAL A 46 8.59 5.21 3.66
C VAL A 46 8.79 4.41 2.37
N GLU A 47 9.60 3.35 2.43
CA GLU A 47 9.81 2.47 1.27
C GLU A 47 8.49 1.85 0.80
N ILE A 48 7.67 1.39 1.74
CA ILE A 48 6.38 0.78 1.44
C ILE A 48 5.45 1.79 0.75
N LEU A 49 5.38 3.01 1.29
CA LEU A 49 4.53 4.05 0.71
C LEU A 49 4.97 4.41 -0.71
N LEU A 50 6.28 4.58 -0.92
CA LEU A 50 6.81 4.88 -2.25
C LEU A 50 6.55 3.74 -3.23
N ALA A 51 6.68 2.50 -2.78
CA ALA A 51 6.42 1.33 -3.61
C ALA A 51 4.95 1.26 -4.01
N CYS A 52 4.03 1.59 -3.10
CA CYS A 52 2.61 1.66 -3.42
C CYS A 52 2.32 2.74 -4.44
N GLU A 53 2.93 3.91 -4.31
CA GLU A 53 2.77 4.98 -5.29
C GLU A 53 3.17 4.51 -6.69
N THR A 54 4.29 3.83 -6.79
CA THR A 54 4.79 3.32 -8.05
C THR A 54 3.89 2.20 -8.60
N ALA A 55 3.52 1.27 -7.72
CA ALA A 55 2.74 0.09 -8.12
C ALA A 55 1.36 0.45 -8.65
N PHE A 56 0.73 1.46 -8.07
CA PHE A 56 -0.65 1.83 -8.42
C PHE A 56 -0.75 3.14 -9.20
N GLY A 57 0.36 3.83 -9.44
CA GLY A 57 0.35 5.10 -10.15
C GLY A 57 -0.37 6.21 -9.39
N ILE A 58 -0.26 6.22 -8.08
CA ILE A 58 -0.91 7.15 -7.18
C ILE A 58 0.12 7.98 -6.41
N GLN A 59 -0.34 9.02 -5.74
CA GLN A 59 0.52 9.82 -4.87
C GLN A 59 -0.19 10.10 -3.56
N PHE A 60 0.55 10.01 -2.47
CA PHE A 60 0.06 10.36 -1.14
C PHE A 60 0.49 11.77 -0.79
N ARG A 61 -0.43 12.54 -0.23
CA ARG A 61 -0.11 13.84 0.35
C ARG A 61 0.31 13.65 1.79
N SER A 62 1.05 14.63 2.34
CA SER A 62 1.53 14.56 3.72
C SER A 62 0.41 14.32 4.72
N LYS A 63 -0.72 15.00 4.54
CA LYS A 63 -1.87 14.82 5.43
C LYS A 63 -2.44 13.41 5.34
N GLU A 64 -2.41 12.82 4.15
CA GLU A 64 -2.90 11.46 3.94
C GLU A 64 -1.99 10.43 4.60
N ILE A 65 -0.68 10.66 4.51
CA ILE A 65 0.31 9.78 5.14
C ILE A 65 0.08 9.72 6.65
N ASP A 66 -0.25 10.85 7.25
CA ASP A 66 -0.52 10.92 8.70
C ASP A 66 -1.74 10.10 9.11
N LEU A 67 -2.66 9.83 8.18
CA LEU A 67 -3.85 9.04 8.44
C LEU A 67 -3.61 7.53 8.26
N ILE A 68 -2.50 7.15 7.62
CA ILE A 68 -2.18 5.74 7.37
C ILE A 68 -1.44 5.19 8.59
N ARG A 69 -2.16 4.46 9.44
CA ARG A 69 -1.61 3.92 10.69
C ARG A 69 -1.51 2.40 10.69
N SER A 70 -2.26 1.74 9.82
CA SER A 70 -2.29 0.28 9.75
C SER A 70 -2.25 -0.17 8.30
N VAL A 71 -2.03 -1.47 8.11
CA VAL A 71 -2.11 -2.08 6.77
C VAL A 71 -3.48 -1.81 6.16
N GLY A 72 -4.55 -1.93 6.96
CA GLY A 72 -5.91 -1.66 6.49
C GLY A 72 -6.10 -0.22 6.01
N ASP A 73 -5.54 0.74 6.76
CA ASP A 73 -5.59 2.15 6.35
C ASP A 73 -4.86 2.36 5.03
N LEU A 74 -3.71 1.71 4.85
CA LEU A 74 -2.95 1.79 3.62
C LEU A 74 -3.74 1.21 2.44
N MET A 75 -4.34 0.05 2.63
CA MET A 75 -5.17 -0.58 1.59
C MET A 75 -6.33 0.31 1.20
N MET A 76 -7.00 0.89 2.19
CA MET A 76 -8.14 1.78 1.95
C MET A 76 -7.72 3.04 1.21
N MET A 77 -6.60 3.64 1.60
CA MET A 77 -6.09 4.84 0.93
C MET A 77 -5.71 4.54 -0.52
N CYS A 78 -5.02 3.43 -0.75
CA CYS A 78 -4.65 3.00 -2.10
C CYS A 78 -5.91 2.78 -2.97
N GLN A 79 -6.92 2.12 -2.41
CA GLN A 79 -8.17 1.87 -3.13
C GLN A 79 -8.87 3.18 -3.49
N THR A 80 -8.97 4.10 -2.55
CA THR A 80 -9.60 5.40 -2.76
C THR A 80 -8.89 6.19 -3.86
N LYS A 81 -7.56 6.21 -3.81
CA LYS A 81 -6.74 6.91 -4.81
C LYS A 81 -6.87 6.27 -6.19
N TRP A 82 -6.88 4.94 -6.23
CA TRP A 82 -7.03 4.18 -7.47
C TRP A 82 -8.40 4.46 -8.10
N ASP A 83 -9.46 4.45 -7.29
CA ASP A 83 -10.81 4.72 -7.78
C ASP A 83 -10.94 6.14 -8.32
N ALA A 84 -10.28 7.11 -7.68
CA ALA A 84 -10.28 8.50 -8.14
C ALA A 84 -9.63 8.65 -9.51
N LEU A 85 -8.56 7.89 -9.78
CA LEU A 85 -7.92 7.88 -11.10
C LEU A 85 -8.87 7.36 -12.17
N ALA A 86 -9.66 6.35 -11.85
CA ALA A 86 -10.62 5.78 -12.80
C ALA A 86 -11.73 6.79 -13.17
N ILE A 87 -12.11 7.62 -12.21
CA ILE A 87 -13.14 8.65 -12.43
C ILE A 87 -12.62 9.77 -13.34
N ASP A 88 -11.35 10.11 -13.23
CA ASP A 88 -10.75 11.22 -13.96
C ASP A 88 -10.38 10.89 -15.42
N ARG A 89 -10.57 9.67 -15.83
CA ARG A 89 -10.23 9.24 -17.19
C ARG A 89 -11.34 9.47 -18.20
#